data_62e4c2d39ace1f55481fcd1a69da9b34
#
_entry.id   62e4c2d39ace1f55481fcd1a69da9b34
#
_cell.length_a   1.000
_cell.length_b   1.000
_cell.length_c   1.000
_cell.angle_alpha   90.00
_cell.angle_beta   90.00
_cell.angle_gamma   90.00
#
_symmetry.space_group_name_H-M   'P 1'
#
loop_
_entity.id
_entity.type
_entity.pdbx_description
1 polymer ?
#
loop_
_entity_poly.entity_id
_entity_poly.type
_entity_poly.pdbx_seq_one_letter_code
_entity_poly.pdbx_strand_id
1 'polypeptide(L)'
;MLRAVVNTWIGKHGEKDAFRNVVERRYLESVKYAKNAAADAERQKLQAVIGLFRKYSTQYDMDYLLMAAQGYQESTLDQNAKSAVGAIGVMQVMPPTGKELNVGDITQVDSNIHAGVKYMRFMMDQYYKDEPMDDLNKVLMTFASYNAGPGRLKQLRRETEKRGLNPNVWFGNVERVASERIGRETVTYVSNIFKYYVTYRLMNDQNERRAAAKASVGKASE
;
A
#
# COMPACT_ATOMS: atom_id res chain seq x y z
N MET A 1 -11.99 -5.17 -13.46
CA MET A 1 -11.81 -3.72 -13.37
C MET A 1 -10.36 -3.27 -13.55
N LEU A 2 -9.37 -3.76 -12.78
CA LEU A 2 -7.95 -3.39 -12.90
C LEU A 2 -7.36 -3.62 -14.31
N ARG A 3 -7.71 -4.74 -14.98
CA ARG A 3 -7.25 -5.05 -16.35
C ARG A 3 -7.70 -3.99 -17.37
N ALA A 4 -8.91 -3.45 -17.24
CA ALA A 4 -9.41 -2.37 -18.09
C ALA A 4 -8.67 -1.05 -17.83
N VAL A 5 -8.42 -0.73 -16.56
CA VAL A 5 -7.67 0.48 -16.15
C VAL A 5 -6.22 0.39 -16.63
N VAL A 6 -5.57 -0.76 -16.45
CA VAL A 6 -4.20 -1.00 -16.92
C VAL A 6 -4.12 -0.96 -18.45
N ASN A 7 -5.06 -1.59 -19.16
CA ASN A 7 -5.09 -1.56 -20.61
C ASN A 7 -5.39 -0.16 -21.18
N THR A 8 -6.27 0.60 -20.52
CA THR A 8 -6.53 2.01 -20.89
C THR A 8 -5.30 2.87 -20.64
N TRP A 9 -4.59 2.62 -19.55
CA TRP A 9 -3.34 3.32 -19.23
C TRP A 9 -2.24 2.97 -20.23
N ILE A 10 -2.03 1.68 -20.54
CA ILE A 10 -1.08 1.21 -21.57
C ILE A 10 -1.41 1.81 -22.94
N GLY A 11 -2.69 1.91 -23.30
CA GLY A 11 -3.12 2.51 -24.57
C GLY A 11 -2.86 4.03 -24.65
N LYS A 12 -2.86 4.72 -23.51
CA LYS A 12 -2.58 6.17 -23.43
C LYS A 12 -1.09 6.50 -23.40
N HIS A 13 -0.27 5.58 -22.90
CA HIS A 13 1.18 5.74 -22.75
C HIS A 13 1.91 4.71 -23.66
N GLY A 14 1.97 5.00 -24.95
CA GLY A 14 2.55 4.11 -25.97
C GLY A 14 4.01 3.69 -25.70
N GLU A 15 4.52 2.76 -26.51
CA GLU A 15 5.82 2.08 -26.29
C GLU A 15 7.06 2.98 -26.15
N LYS A 16 6.97 4.26 -26.53
CA LYS A 16 8.07 5.24 -26.50
C LYS A 16 7.96 6.28 -25.38
N ASP A 17 7.06 6.10 -24.42
CA ASP A 17 6.93 7.06 -23.34
C ASP A 17 8.05 6.89 -22.31
N ALA A 18 8.84 7.97 -22.13
CA ALA A 18 9.90 8.03 -21.13
C ALA A 18 9.39 7.70 -19.71
N PHE A 19 8.11 8.04 -19.41
CA PHE A 19 7.47 7.72 -18.16
C PHE A 19 7.25 6.20 -17.99
N ARG A 20 6.78 5.51 -19.05
CA ARG A 20 6.66 4.04 -19.05
C ARG A 20 8.00 3.37 -18.79
N ASN A 21 9.07 3.79 -19.47
CA ASN A 21 10.41 3.25 -19.27
C ASN A 21 10.91 3.47 -17.82
N VAL A 22 10.59 4.62 -17.21
CA VAL A 22 10.93 4.90 -15.82
C VAL A 22 10.12 4.02 -14.86
N VAL A 23 8.82 3.81 -15.14
CA VAL A 23 7.95 2.92 -14.37
C VAL A 23 8.39 1.46 -14.52
N GLU A 24 8.65 0.99 -15.73
CA GLU A 24 9.14 -0.37 -15.98
C GLU A 24 10.47 -0.63 -15.29
N ARG A 25 11.48 0.23 -15.45
CA ARG A 25 12.76 0.09 -14.75
C ARG A 25 12.64 0.17 -13.25
N ARG A 26 11.83 1.08 -12.73
CA ARG A 26 11.73 1.33 -11.29
C ARG A 26 10.87 0.32 -10.57
N TYR A 27 9.82 -0.21 -11.21
CA TYR A 27 8.78 -0.99 -10.57
C TYR A 27 8.67 -2.43 -11.07
N LEU A 28 9.09 -2.74 -12.30
CA LEU A 28 8.93 -4.06 -12.89
C LEU A 28 10.25 -4.82 -13.08
N GLU A 29 11.37 -4.15 -13.29
CA GLU A 29 12.67 -4.83 -13.46
C GLU A 29 13.23 -5.41 -12.15
N SER A 30 12.85 -4.87 -10.99
CA SER A 30 13.28 -5.41 -9.69
C SER A 30 12.33 -6.48 -9.18
N VAL A 31 12.36 -7.66 -9.80
CA VAL A 31 11.65 -8.88 -9.33
C VAL A 31 12.14 -9.40 -7.97
N LYS A 32 13.26 -8.86 -7.43
CA LYS A 32 13.81 -9.31 -6.15
C LYS A 32 12.83 -9.10 -4.98
N TYR A 33 12.13 -7.97 -4.95
CA TYR A 33 11.12 -7.67 -3.93
C TYR A 33 9.89 -8.57 -4.05
N ALA A 34 9.41 -8.80 -5.27
CA ALA A 34 8.30 -9.72 -5.53
C ALA A 34 8.66 -11.17 -5.17
N LYS A 35 9.89 -11.61 -5.47
CA LYS A 35 10.38 -12.95 -5.09
C LYS A 35 10.46 -13.11 -3.58
N ASN A 36 10.91 -12.10 -2.84
CA ASN A 36 10.99 -12.18 -1.38
C ASN A 36 9.59 -12.23 -0.75
N ALA A 37 8.68 -11.35 -1.13
CA ALA A 37 7.31 -11.35 -0.59
C ALA A 37 6.48 -12.60 -1.00
N ALA A 38 6.87 -13.28 -2.08
CA ALA A 38 6.26 -14.53 -2.53
C ALA A 38 6.95 -15.80 -2.00
N ALA A 39 8.06 -15.68 -1.25
CA ALA A 39 8.70 -16.83 -0.62
C ALA A 39 7.76 -17.51 0.39
N ASP A 40 7.89 -18.83 0.55
CA ASP A 40 6.94 -19.61 1.37
C ASP A 40 6.87 -19.12 2.82
N ALA A 41 7.99 -18.73 3.43
CA ALA A 41 8.01 -18.17 4.77
C ALA A 41 7.23 -16.85 4.89
N GLU A 42 7.36 -15.97 3.91
CA GLU A 42 6.64 -14.70 3.88
C GLU A 42 5.14 -14.88 3.60
N ARG A 43 4.80 -15.88 2.78
CA ARG A 43 3.39 -16.27 2.55
C ARG A 43 2.73 -16.79 3.83
N GLN A 44 3.45 -17.58 4.64
CA GLN A 44 2.95 -18.05 5.93
C GLN A 44 2.68 -16.89 6.89
N LYS A 45 3.58 -15.91 6.99
CA LYS A 45 3.34 -14.68 7.78
C LYS A 45 2.09 -13.95 7.32
N LEU A 46 1.93 -13.75 6.00
CA LEU A 46 0.73 -13.12 5.45
C LEU A 46 -0.54 -13.91 5.82
N GLN A 47 -0.52 -15.23 5.66
CA GLN A 47 -1.66 -16.08 5.98
C GLN A 47 -2.06 -16.00 7.45
N ALA A 48 -1.09 -15.86 8.36
CA ALA A 48 -1.35 -15.73 9.79
C ALA A 48 -2.14 -14.46 10.17
N VAL A 49 -1.99 -13.38 9.41
CA VAL A 49 -2.58 -12.07 9.73
C VAL A 49 -3.63 -11.58 8.73
N ILE A 50 -3.76 -12.22 7.55
CA ILE A 50 -4.63 -11.74 6.48
C ILE A 50 -6.11 -11.64 6.89
N GLY A 51 -6.57 -12.52 7.78
CA GLY A 51 -7.91 -12.49 8.35
C GLY A 51 -8.18 -11.21 9.13
N LEU A 52 -7.19 -10.72 9.88
CA LEU A 52 -7.28 -9.46 10.62
C LEU A 52 -7.31 -8.25 9.67
N PHE A 53 -6.45 -8.26 8.65
CA PHE A 53 -6.50 -7.23 7.61
C PHE A 53 -7.85 -7.18 6.91
N ARG A 54 -8.43 -8.33 6.53
CA ARG A 54 -9.79 -8.38 5.94
C ARG A 54 -10.85 -7.82 6.88
N LYS A 55 -10.85 -8.23 8.15
CA LYS A 55 -11.79 -7.77 9.17
C LYS A 55 -11.81 -6.25 9.27
N TYR A 56 -10.65 -5.64 9.49
CA TYR A 56 -10.55 -4.21 9.71
C TYR A 56 -10.65 -3.40 8.43
N SER A 57 -10.14 -3.90 7.31
CA SER A 57 -10.29 -3.23 6.02
C SER A 57 -11.75 -3.19 5.57
N THR A 58 -12.54 -4.25 5.81
CA THR A 58 -13.99 -4.22 5.57
C THR A 58 -14.68 -3.19 6.47
N GLN A 59 -14.30 -3.11 7.75
CA GLN A 59 -14.88 -2.16 8.71
C GLN A 59 -14.62 -0.70 8.31
N TYR A 60 -13.46 -0.41 7.73
CA TYR A 60 -13.02 0.95 7.40
C TYR A 60 -13.01 1.25 5.89
N ASP A 61 -13.63 0.41 5.08
CA ASP A 61 -13.71 0.59 3.62
C ASP A 61 -12.33 0.81 2.97
N MET A 62 -11.39 -0.10 3.25
CA MET A 62 -10.04 -0.10 2.72
C MET A 62 -9.76 -1.40 1.95
N ASP A 63 -8.83 -1.39 0.99
CA ASP A 63 -8.35 -2.63 0.34
C ASP A 63 -7.42 -3.39 1.30
N TYR A 64 -7.81 -4.60 1.71
CA TYR A 64 -7.08 -5.41 2.68
C TYR A 64 -5.68 -5.84 2.19
N LEU A 65 -5.49 -6.00 0.87
CA LEU A 65 -4.17 -6.33 0.32
C LEU A 65 -3.25 -5.10 0.29
N LEU A 66 -3.79 -3.90 0.10
CA LEU A 66 -3.03 -2.66 0.27
C LEU A 66 -2.58 -2.47 1.72
N MET A 67 -3.46 -2.73 2.68
CA MET A 67 -3.13 -2.62 4.11
C MET A 67 -2.11 -3.69 4.52
N ALA A 68 -2.24 -4.92 4.04
CA ALA A 68 -1.25 -5.97 4.27
C ALA A 68 0.12 -5.64 3.63
N ALA A 69 0.12 -5.04 2.43
CA ALA A 69 1.34 -4.57 1.77
C ALA A 69 2.04 -3.45 2.56
N GLN A 70 1.28 -2.54 3.18
CA GLN A 70 1.82 -1.57 4.11
C GLN A 70 2.44 -2.24 5.34
N GLY A 71 1.72 -3.14 6.00
CA GLY A 71 2.25 -3.89 7.15
C GLY A 71 3.53 -4.67 6.83
N TYR A 72 3.63 -5.20 5.61
CA TYR A 72 4.87 -5.83 5.15
C TYR A 72 6.01 -4.81 4.97
N GLN A 73 5.73 -3.62 4.45
CA GLN A 73 6.72 -2.54 4.34
C GLN A 73 7.17 -2.02 5.71
N GLU A 74 6.27 -1.96 6.69
CA GLU A 74 6.55 -1.46 8.04
C GLU A 74 7.45 -2.40 8.85
N SER A 75 7.16 -3.70 8.82
CA SER A 75 7.79 -4.66 9.74
C SER A 75 8.07 -6.04 9.15
N THR A 76 7.79 -6.27 7.85
CA THR A 76 7.69 -7.63 7.27
C THR A 76 6.65 -8.52 7.99
N LEU A 77 5.55 -7.90 8.43
CA LEU A 77 4.45 -8.51 9.18
C LEU A 77 4.87 -9.08 10.56
N ASP A 78 5.92 -8.54 11.18
CA ASP A 78 6.40 -8.97 12.49
C ASP A 78 5.78 -8.12 13.62
N GLN A 79 4.98 -8.78 14.48
CA GLN A 79 4.39 -8.11 15.65
C GLN A 79 5.42 -7.73 16.72
N ASN A 80 6.57 -8.37 16.76
CA ASN A 80 7.62 -8.08 17.74
C ASN A 80 8.54 -6.93 17.29
N ALA A 81 8.38 -6.43 16.06
CA ALA A 81 9.18 -5.33 15.54
C ALA A 81 8.98 -4.05 16.36
N LYS A 82 10.10 -3.41 16.69
CA LYS A 82 10.14 -2.10 17.37
C LYS A 82 11.13 -1.19 16.66
N SER A 83 10.70 0.02 16.34
CA SER A 83 11.60 1.02 15.76
C SER A 83 12.41 1.73 16.84
N ALA A 84 13.51 2.38 16.43
CA ALA A 84 14.34 3.21 17.33
C ALA A 84 13.55 4.38 17.96
N VAL A 85 12.48 4.84 17.32
CA VAL A 85 11.62 5.92 17.82
C VAL A 85 10.41 5.41 18.61
N GLY A 86 10.30 4.10 18.84
CA GLY A 86 9.28 3.48 19.68
C GLY A 86 7.99 3.04 18.97
N ALA A 87 7.94 3.03 17.64
CA ALA A 87 6.82 2.41 16.92
C ALA A 87 6.82 0.89 17.12
N ILE A 88 5.64 0.27 17.15
CA ILE A 88 5.45 -1.12 17.57
C ILE A 88 4.65 -1.90 16.52
N GLY A 89 5.07 -3.15 16.29
CA GLY A 89 4.29 -4.21 15.68
C GLY A 89 4.17 -4.15 14.18
N VAL A 90 3.23 -4.96 13.67
CA VAL A 90 2.98 -5.15 12.23
C VAL A 90 2.85 -3.85 11.46
N MET A 91 2.12 -2.88 12.01
CA MET A 91 1.81 -1.60 11.36
C MET A 91 2.69 -0.44 11.88
N GLN A 92 3.70 -0.71 12.71
CA GLN A 92 4.59 0.28 13.30
C GLN A 92 3.83 1.49 13.88
N VAL A 93 2.86 1.21 14.75
CA VAL A 93 2.02 2.22 15.39
C VAL A 93 2.74 2.82 16.60
N MET A 94 2.74 4.14 16.69
CA MET A 94 3.23 4.84 17.88
C MET A 94 2.28 4.66 19.07
N PRO A 95 2.78 4.39 20.30
CA PRO A 95 1.94 4.20 21.48
C PRO A 95 0.92 5.34 21.74
N PRO A 96 1.27 6.62 21.59
CA PRO A 96 0.28 7.70 21.72
C PRO A 96 -0.86 7.58 20.70
N THR A 97 -0.53 7.27 19.44
CA THR A 97 -1.52 7.07 18.37
C THR A 97 -2.45 5.89 18.67
N GLY A 98 -1.89 4.75 19.12
CA GLY A 98 -2.69 3.60 19.51
C GLY A 98 -3.69 3.92 20.64
N LYS A 99 -3.25 4.71 21.62
CA LYS A 99 -4.09 5.18 22.74
C LYS A 99 -5.21 6.11 22.25
N GLU A 100 -4.91 7.09 21.40
CA GLU A 100 -5.90 8.01 20.83
C GLU A 100 -6.94 7.30 19.99
N LEU A 101 -6.54 6.27 19.25
CA LEU A 101 -7.44 5.47 18.43
C LEU A 101 -8.37 4.55 19.23
N ASN A 102 -8.09 4.33 20.52
CA ASN A 102 -8.92 3.50 21.41
C ASN A 102 -9.22 2.09 20.85
N VAL A 103 -8.16 1.38 20.43
CA VAL A 103 -8.26 0.06 19.79
C VAL A 103 -7.78 -1.09 20.69
N GLY A 104 -7.43 -0.79 21.94
CA GLY A 104 -6.85 -1.75 22.89
C GLY A 104 -5.31 -1.72 22.88
N ASP A 105 -4.69 -2.79 23.36
CA ASP A 105 -3.24 -2.91 23.49
C ASP A 105 -2.57 -3.22 22.16
N ILE A 106 -1.86 -2.24 21.59
CA ILE A 106 -1.16 -2.37 20.30
C ILE A 106 0.06 -3.31 20.34
N THR A 107 0.45 -3.84 21.47
CA THR A 107 1.41 -4.96 21.56
C THR A 107 0.81 -6.28 21.09
N GLN A 108 -0.52 -6.35 20.99
CA GLN A 108 -1.27 -7.47 20.45
C GLN A 108 -1.52 -7.25 18.94
N VAL A 109 -1.30 -8.29 18.14
CA VAL A 109 -1.40 -8.21 16.67
C VAL A 109 -2.76 -7.72 16.18
N ASP A 110 -3.86 -8.16 16.82
CA ASP A 110 -5.23 -7.73 16.47
C ASP A 110 -5.40 -6.22 16.65
N SER A 111 -5.06 -5.69 17.82
CA SER A 111 -5.14 -4.25 18.11
C SER A 111 -4.17 -3.43 17.28
N ASN A 112 -3.00 -3.99 16.95
CA ASN A 112 -1.99 -3.29 16.14
C ASN A 112 -2.46 -3.10 14.70
N ILE A 113 -2.96 -4.16 14.07
CA ILE A 113 -3.53 -4.09 12.71
C ILE A 113 -4.78 -3.20 12.71
N HIS A 114 -5.65 -3.31 13.73
CA HIS A 114 -6.80 -2.43 13.90
C HIS A 114 -6.37 -0.96 13.92
N ALA A 115 -5.39 -0.61 14.76
CA ALA A 115 -4.86 0.75 14.87
C ALA A 115 -4.34 1.27 13.51
N GLY A 116 -3.52 0.48 12.82
CA GLY A 116 -2.93 0.89 11.55
C GLY A 116 -3.99 1.16 10.48
N VAL A 117 -4.95 0.25 10.29
CA VAL A 117 -6.02 0.41 9.30
C VAL A 117 -6.94 1.59 9.65
N LYS A 118 -7.33 1.73 10.93
CA LYS A 118 -8.14 2.86 11.42
C LYS A 118 -7.43 4.20 11.21
N TYR A 119 -6.13 4.26 11.49
CA TYR A 119 -5.34 5.46 11.31
C TYR A 119 -5.18 5.85 9.83
N MET A 120 -4.97 4.87 8.97
CA MET A 120 -4.95 5.09 7.52
C MET A 120 -6.27 5.68 7.01
N ARG A 121 -7.41 5.11 7.43
CA ARG A 121 -8.74 5.65 7.09
C ARG A 121 -8.92 7.06 7.61
N PHE A 122 -8.59 7.30 8.88
CA PHE A 122 -8.63 8.63 9.49
C PHE A 122 -7.83 9.66 8.67
N MET A 123 -6.59 9.34 8.31
CA MET A 123 -5.76 10.27 7.53
C MET A 123 -6.33 10.50 6.13
N MET A 124 -6.84 9.47 5.48
CA MET A 124 -7.44 9.59 4.14
C MET A 124 -8.66 10.51 4.17
N ASP A 125 -9.53 10.35 5.17
CA ASP A 125 -10.71 11.20 5.34
C ASP A 125 -10.36 12.62 5.73
N GLN A 126 -9.40 12.79 6.63
CA GLN A 126 -9.01 14.10 7.14
C GLN A 126 -8.30 14.97 6.11
N TYR A 127 -7.51 14.37 5.22
CA TYR A 127 -6.62 15.14 4.34
C TYR A 127 -6.96 15.02 2.85
N TYR A 128 -7.71 13.98 2.43
CA TYR A 128 -7.90 13.67 1.01
C TYR A 128 -9.35 13.39 0.60
N LYS A 129 -10.32 13.39 1.52
CA LYS A 129 -11.72 13.08 1.23
C LYS A 129 -12.27 13.95 0.10
N ASP A 130 -12.10 15.26 0.22
CA ASP A 130 -12.67 16.25 -0.68
C ASP A 130 -11.70 16.70 -1.79
N GLU A 131 -10.52 16.08 -1.87
CA GLU A 131 -9.54 16.38 -2.90
C GLU A 131 -9.94 15.71 -4.23
N PRO A 132 -9.76 16.38 -5.39
CA PRO A 132 -10.10 15.84 -6.70
C PRO A 132 -9.09 14.79 -7.18
N MET A 133 -9.01 13.69 -6.44
CA MET A 133 -8.14 12.54 -6.69
C MET A 133 -8.98 11.29 -6.92
N ASP A 134 -8.50 10.38 -7.75
CA ASP A 134 -9.00 9.01 -7.76
C ASP A 134 -8.61 8.24 -6.49
N ASP A 135 -9.26 7.13 -6.23
CA ASP A 135 -9.07 6.35 -5.01
C ASP A 135 -7.64 5.83 -4.86
N LEU A 136 -6.98 5.48 -5.96
CA LEU A 136 -5.59 5.05 -5.93
C LEU A 136 -4.67 6.19 -5.47
N ASN A 137 -4.81 7.38 -6.03
CA ASN A 137 -3.99 8.52 -5.65
C ASN A 137 -4.26 8.95 -4.21
N LYS A 138 -5.52 8.90 -3.72
CA LYS A 138 -5.83 9.14 -2.29
C LYS A 138 -5.05 8.21 -1.38
N VAL A 139 -5.03 6.92 -1.69
CA VAL A 139 -4.29 5.93 -0.89
C VAL A 139 -2.79 6.15 -0.97
N LEU A 140 -2.21 6.38 -2.16
CA LEU A 140 -0.77 6.63 -2.31
C LEU A 140 -0.31 7.89 -1.56
N MET A 141 -1.10 8.97 -1.63
CA MET A 141 -0.85 10.20 -0.85
C MET A 141 -0.96 9.94 0.65
N THR A 142 -1.89 9.09 1.07
CA THR A 142 -2.02 8.70 2.47
C THR A 142 -0.82 7.90 2.96
N PHE A 143 -0.30 6.96 2.16
CA PHE A 143 0.96 6.27 2.48
C PHE A 143 2.13 7.24 2.63
N ALA A 144 2.27 8.19 1.70
CA ALA A 144 3.30 9.20 1.78
C ALA A 144 3.14 10.08 3.03
N SER A 145 1.90 10.39 3.44
CA SER A 145 1.59 11.13 4.67
C SER A 145 1.87 10.32 5.93
N TYR A 146 1.64 9.02 5.91
CA TYR A 146 1.95 8.12 7.01
C TYR A 146 3.46 8.14 7.31
N ASN A 147 4.28 8.08 6.27
CA ASN A 147 5.73 8.04 6.37
C ASN A 147 6.36 9.43 6.64
N ALA A 148 5.98 10.45 5.88
CA ALA A 148 6.63 11.78 5.92
C ALA A 148 5.90 12.83 6.73
N GLY A 149 4.67 12.55 7.15
CA GLY A 149 3.76 13.48 7.80
C GLY A 149 2.88 14.29 6.82
N PRO A 150 1.58 14.49 7.17
CA PRO A 150 0.62 15.13 6.28
C PRO A 150 0.94 16.61 5.98
N GLY A 151 1.51 17.33 6.94
CA GLY A 151 1.92 18.71 6.74
C GLY A 151 3.01 18.86 5.67
N ARG A 152 3.99 17.95 5.67
CA ARG A 152 5.05 17.91 4.65
C ARG A 152 4.49 17.57 3.27
N LEU A 153 3.58 16.60 3.19
CA LEU A 153 2.97 16.24 1.92
C LEU A 153 2.11 17.38 1.34
N LYS A 154 1.41 18.13 2.18
CA LYS A 154 0.68 19.33 1.75
C LYS A 154 1.62 20.37 1.11
N GLN A 155 2.83 20.56 1.66
CA GLN A 155 3.85 21.44 1.07
C GLN A 155 4.34 20.92 -0.27
N LEU A 156 4.62 19.61 -0.37
CA LEU A 156 5.06 18.97 -1.62
C LEU A 156 4.01 19.10 -2.73
N ARG A 157 2.74 18.91 -2.43
CA ARG A 157 1.64 19.08 -3.39
C ARG A 157 1.56 20.51 -3.92
N ARG A 158 1.68 21.53 -3.04
CA ARG A 158 1.75 22.94 -3.44
C ARG A 158 2.94 23.25 -4.34
N GLU A 159 4.10 22.66 -4.03
CA GLU A 159 5.30 22.82 -4.85
C GLU A 159 5.12 22.12 -6.22
N THR A 160 4.47 20.97 -6.24
CA THR A 160 4.12 20.24 -7.47
C THR A 160 3.28 21.10 -8.41
N GLU A 161 2.24 21.75 -7.88
CA GLU A 161 1.37 22.65 -8.62
C GLU A 161 2.15 23.87 -9.17
N LYS A 162 3.00 24.50 -8.36
CA LYS A 162 3.86 25.62 -8.80
C LYS A 162 4.80 25.26 -9.95
N ARG A 163 5.14 24.00 -10.10
CA ARG A 163 5.98 23.48 -11.21
C ARG A 163 5.18 23.07 -12.43
N GLY A 164 3.86 23.31 -12.45
CA GLY A 164 2.97 22.91 -13.55
C GLY A 164 2.71 21.40 -13.63
N LEU A 165 3.00 20.66 -12.54
CA LEU A 165 2.69 19.24 -12.41
C LEU A 165 1.36 19.07 -11.67
N ASN A 166 0.74 17.88 -11.79
CA ASN A 166 -0.54 17.61 -11.15
C ASN A 166 -0.37 17.28 -9.65
N PRO A 167 -0.84 18.14 -8.71
CA PRO A 167 -0.71 17.92 -7.27
C PRO A 167 -1.59 16.80 -6.72
N ASN A 168 -2.51 16.27 -7.56
CA ASN A 168 -3.46 15.21 -7.22
C ASN A 168 -3.05 13.83 -7.75
N VAL A 169 -1.88 13.73 -8.38
CA VAL A 169 -1.33 12.49 -8.92
C VAL A 169 0.03 12.22 -8.28
N TRP A 170 0.19 11.03 -7.68
CA TRP A 170 1.45 10.64 -7.04
C TRP A 170 2.53 10.35 -8.08
N PHE A 171 2.34 9.32 -8.90
CA PHE A 171 3.35 8.85 -9.83
C PHE A 171 3.71 9.89 -10.89
N GLY A 172 5.01 10.16 -11.01
CA GLY A 172 5.55 11.11 -11.98
C GLY A 172 5.26 12.59 -11.68
N ASN A 173 4.47 12.92 -10.66
CA ASN A 173 4.10 14.28 -10.26
C ASN A 173 4.60 14.58 -8.84
N VAL A 174 3.82 14.35 -7.79
CA VAL A 174 4.22 14.62 -6.40
C VAL A 174 5.44 13.78 -6.01
N GLU A 175 5.54 12.56 -6.48
CA GLU A 175 6.69 11.67 -6.31
C GLU A 175 8.02 12.33 -6.74
N ARG A 176 8.03 13.03 -7.88
CA ARG A 176 9.24 13.72 -8.38
C ARG A 176 9.67 14.82 -7.43
N VAL A 177 8.73 15.66 -7.02
CA VAL A 177 9.00 16.76 -6.08
C VAL A 177 9.42 16.21 -4.71
N ALA A 178 8.79 15.14 -4.24
CA ALA A 178 9.16 14.47 -3.00
C ALA A 178 10.61 13.93 -3.07
N SER A 179 10.98 13.26 -4.15
CA SER A 179 12.33 12.74 -4.34
C SER A 179 13.41 13.83 -4.28
N GLU A 180 13.12 15.00 -4.82
CA GLU A 180 14.05 16.14 -4.83
C GLU A 180 14.10 16.91 -3.51
N ARG A 181 12.96 17.07 -2.82
CA ARG A 181 12.83 17.94 -1.63
C ARG A 181 13.09 17.22 -0.31
N ILE A 182 12.69 15.95 -0.21
CA ILE A 182 12.78 15.18 1.04
C ILE A 182 13.56 13.87 0.89
N GLY A 183 14.18 13.65 -0.27
CA GLY A 183 14.96 12.46 -0.55
C GLY A 183 14.10 11.26 -0.98
N ARG A 184 14.75 10.11 -1.07
CA ARG A 184 14.15 8.90 -1.66
C ARG A 184 13.37 8.03 -0.68
N GLU A 185 13.44 8.29 0.60
CA GLU A 185 12.85 7.42 1.62
C GLU A 185 11.35 7.25 1.42
N THR A 186 10.59 8.35 1.43
CA THR A 186 9.13 8.32 1.24
C THR A 186 8.73 7.78 -0.14
N VAL A 187 9.47 8.14 -1.18
CA VAL A 187 9.23 7.64 -2.54
C VAL A 187 9.44 6.12 -2.60
N THR A 188 10.51 5.62 -2.00
CA THR A 188 10.80 4.19 -1.91
C THR A 188 9.74 3.46 -1.08
N TYR A 189 9.31 4.04 0.04
CA TYR A 189 8.25 3.51 0.89
C TYR A 189 6.96 3.28 0.12
N VAL A 190 6.42 4.31 -0.54
CA VAL A 190 5.19 4.20 -1.34
C VAL A 190 5.36 3.22 -2.50
N SER A 191 6.50 3.28 -3.19
CA SER A 191 6.83 2.38 -4.29
C SER A 191 6.86 0.91 -3.86
N ASN A 192 7.47 0.61 -2.72
CA ASN A 192 7.55 -0.75 -2.20
C ASN A 192 6.18 -1.29 -1.81
N ILE A 193 5.35 -0.49 -1.11
CA ILE A 193 3.97 -0.89 -0.77
C ILE A 193 3.20 -1.26 -2.04
N PHE A 194 3.29 -0.43 -3.08
CA PHE A 194 2.60 -0.71 -4.34
C PHE A 194 3.09 -2.00 -5.02
N LYS A 195 4.39 -2.28 -4.99
CA LYS A 195 4.97 -3.54 -5.50
C LYS A 195 4.48 -4.76 -4.72
N TYR A 196 4.45 -4.69 -3.38
CA TYR A 196 3.92 -5.75 -2.54
C TYR A 196 2.43 -5.98 -2.79
N TYR A 197 1.66 -4.90 -2.93
CA TYR A 197 0.25 -4.97 -3.29
C TYR A 197 0.02 -5.71 -4.62
N VAL A 198 0.74 -5.35 -5.68
CA VAL A 198 0.64 -6.04 -6.97
C VAL A 198 0.99 -7.52 -6.82
N THR A 199 2.04 -7.84 -6.05
CA THR A 199 2.43 -9.23 -5.78
C THR A 199 1.32 -9.99 -5.06
N TYR A 200 0.73 -9.42 -4.02
CA TYR A 200 -0.36 -10.04 -3.25
C TYR A 200 -1.63 -10.22 -4.09
N ARG A 201 -1.96 -9.25 -4.94
CA ARG A 201 -3.08 -9.36 -5.90
C ARG A 201 -2.88 -10.53 -6.85
N LEU A 202 -1.72 -10.65 -7.47
CA LEU A 202 -1.41 -11.75 -8.39
C LEU A 202 -1.48 -13.11 -7.68
N MET A 203 -0.97 -13.21 -6.45
CA MET A 203 -1.06 -14.44 -5.65
C MET A 203 -2.51 -14.79 -5.31
N ASN A 204 -3.31 -13.82 -4.90
CA ASN A 204 -4.72 -14.01 -4.59
C ASN A 204 -5.50 -14.48 -5.84
N ASP A 205 -5.34 -13.82 -6.98
CA ASP A 205 -5.98 -14.18 -8.24
C ASP A 205 -5.60 -15.61 -8.69
N GLN A 206 -4.35 -16.02 -8.50
CA GLN A 206 -3.91 -17.40 -8.79
C GLN A 206 -4.57 -18.43 -7.87
N ASN A 207 -4.69 -18.12 -6.57
CA ASN A 207 -5.34 -19.00 -5.61
C ASN A 207 -6.83 -19.16 -5.90
N GLU A 208 -7.52 -18.07 -6.23
CA GLU A 208 -8.93 -18.10 -6.63
C GLU A 208 -9.17 -18.95 -7.89
N ARG A 209 -8.32 -18.78 -8.91
CA ARG A 209 -8.38 -19.60 -10.13
C ARG A 209 -8.16 -21.09 -9.85
N ARG A 210 -7.19 -21.43 -8.99
CA ARG A 210 -6.92 -22.81 -8.58
C ARG A 210 -8.08 -23.41 -7.79
N ALA A 211 -8.69 -22.64 -6.89
CA ALA A 211 -9.85 -23.06 -6.13
C ALA A 211 -11.07 -23.32 -7.04
N ALA A 212 -11.33 -22.41 -7.97
CA ALA A 212 -12.40 -22.56 -8.96
C ALA A 212 -12.20 -23.80 -9.87
N ALA A 213 -10.97 -24.02 -10.34
CA ALA A 213 -10.64 -25.18 -11.15
C ALA A 213 -10.84 -26.51 -10.38
N LYS A 214 -10.43 -26.56 -9.10
CA LYS A 214 -10.67 -27.74 -8.26
C LYS A 214 -12.16 -28.02 -8.05
N ALA A 215 -12.94 -26.96 -7.81
CA ALA A 215 -14.39 -27.09 -7.62
C ALA A 215 -15.12 -27.57 -8.89
N SER A 216 -14.64 -27.22 -10.08
CA SER A 216 -15.23 -27.66 -11.35
C SER A 216 -14.94 -29.14 -11.63
N VAL A 217 -13.74 -29.64 -11.27
CA VAL A 217 -13.37 -31.05 -11.44
C VAL A 217 -14.13 -31.94 -10.46
N GLY A 218 -14.33 -31.51 -9.20
CA GLY A 218 -15.10 -32.27 -8.20
C GLY A 218 -16.57 -32.46 -8.57
N LYS A 219 -17.18 -31.49 -9.27
CA LYS A 219 -18.58 -31.63 -9.77
C LYS A 219 -18.74 -32.48 -11.02
N ALA A 220 -17.67 -32.77 -11.73
CA ALA A 220 -17.72 -33.62 -12.93
C ALA A 220 -17.54 -35.12 -12.61
N SER A 221 -17.27 -35.46 -11.36
CA SER A 221 -17.04 -36.82 -10.85
C SER A 221 -18.20 -37.39 -9.99
N GLU A 222 -19.27 -36.64 -9.82
CA GLU A 222 -20.58 -37.05 -9.27
C GLU A 222 -21.60 -37.25 -10.42
#